data_d4809e08cbd9eb396d4eb9a34dbc9027
#
_entry.id   d4809e08cbd9eb396d4eb9a34dbc9027
#
_cell.length_a   1.000
_cell.length_b   1.000
_cell.length_c   1.000
_cell.angle_alpha   90.00
_cell.angle_beta   90.00
_cell.angle_gamma   90.00
#
_symmetry.space_group_name_H-M   'P 1'
#
loop_
_entity.id
_entity.type
_entity.pdbx_description
1 polymer ?
#
loop_
_entity_poly.entity_id
_entity_poly.type
_entity_poly.pdbx_seq_one_letter_code
_entity_poly.pdbx_strand_id
1 'polypeptide(L)'
;MRAIITGGGTGGHIYPALAIADELRRRIADMDILYVGSRGMESRIVPEAGYDFITIDVSGIDRSSMLKAGQSLIKFPYSFFQAKDIIKDFNPDFIVGTGGYVSFPVVL
;
A
#
# COMPACT_ATOMS: atom_id res chain seq x y z
N MET A 1 8.21 10.43 -13.83
CA MET A 1 7.29 9.28 -13.78
C MET A 1 6.85 9.06 -12.34
N ARG A 2 5.63 8.67 -12.14
CA ARG A 2 5.03 8.47 -10.81
C ARG A 2 4.56 7.04 -10.64
N ALA A 3 4.89 6.44 -9.51
CA ALA A 3 4.45 5.09 -9.17
C ALA A 3 3.91 5.02 -7.74
N ILE A 4 2.88 4.23 -7.55
CA ILE A 4 2.43 3.81 -6.23
C ILE A 4 2.93 2.38 -6.01
N ILE A 5 3.55 2.16 -4.86
CA ILE A 5 3.99 0.84 -4.41
C ILE A 5 3.16 0.49 -3.18
N THR A 6 2.70 -0.73 -3.09
CA THR A 6 1.91 -1.18 -1.96
C THR A 6 2.24 -2.63 -1.60
N GLY A 7 2.21 -2.92 -0.32
CA GLY A 7 2.47 -4.24 0.23
C GLY A 7 2.67 -4.12 1.73
N GLY A 8 2.12 -5.02 2.49
CA GLY A 8 2.20 -4.89 3.93
C GLY A 8 1.78 -6.13 4.69
N GLY A 9 1.74 -5.97 6.01
CA GLY A 9 1.39 -7.03 6.94
C GLY A 9 2.58 -7.84 7.41
N THR A 10 3.53 -8.17 6.54
CA THR A 10 4.73 -8.93 6.88
C THR A 10 5.93 -8.41 6.11
N GLY A 11 7.14 -8.71 6.62
CA GLY A 11 8.39 -8.43 5.90
C GLY A 11 8.46 -9.10 4.54
N GLY A 12 7.79 -10.25 4.37
CA GLY A 12 7.72 -10.95 3.09
C GLY A 12 7.01 -10.16 1.99
N HIS A 13 6.20 -9.17 2.33
CA HIS A 13 5.55 -8.27 1.38
C HIS A 13 6.26 -6.92 1.29
N ILE A 14 6.76 -6.41 2.42
CA ILE A 14 7.34 -5.08 2.52
C ILE A 14 8.71 -5.00 1.85
N TYR A 15 9.61 -5.93 2.14
CA TYR A 15 10.97 -5.87 1.61
C TYR A 15 11.04 -6.07 0.09
N PRO A 16 10.28 -6.98 -0.52
CA PRO A 16 10.20 -7.02 -1.99
C PRO A 16 9.68 -5.72 -2.60
N ALA A 17 8.69 -5.07 -1.97
CA ALA A 17 8.17 -3.79 -2.42
C ALA A 17 9.24 -2.70 -2.38
N LEU A 18 10.02 -2.64 -1.30
CA LEU A 18 11.12 -1.68 -1.18
C LEU A 18 12.23 -1.96 -2.19
N ALA A 19 12.53 -3.21 -2.46
CA ALA A 19 13.52 -3.58 -3.46
C ALA A 19 13.10 -3.10 -4.85
N ILE A 20 11.83 -3.24 -5.19
CA ILE A 20 11.28 -2.72 -6.46
C ILE A 20 11.38 -1.20 -6.49
N ALA A 21 11.02 -0.53 -5.42
CA ALA A 21 11.10 0.94 -5.33
C ALA A 21 12.53 1.43 -5.50
N ASP A 22 13.48 0.81 -4.83
CA ASP A 22 14.90 1.17 -4.96
C ASP A 22 15.40 1.00 -6.39
N GLU A 23 15.01 -0.10 -7.04
CA GLU A 23 15.43 -0.38 -8.41
C GLU A 23 14.81 0.61 -9.40
N LEU A 24 13.55 1.01 -9.18
CA LEU A 24 12.89 2.03 -10.00
C LEU A 24 13.61 3.37 -9.88
N ARG A 25 13.99 3.78 -8.66
CA ARG A 25 14.74 5.02 -8.44
C ARG A 25 16.09 4.98 -9.13
N ARG A 26 16.75 3.83 -9.12
CA ARG A 26 18.07 3.67 -9.72
C ARG A 26 18.01 3.75 -11.25
N ARG A 27 16.95 3.19 -11.85
CA ARG A 27 16.85 3.06 -13.31
C ARG A 27 16.18 4.24 -14.00
N ILE A 28 15.28 4.93 -13.30
CA ILE A 28 14.47 5.98 -13.89
C ILE A 28 14.77 7.29 -13.18
N ALA A 29 15.30 8.27 -13.93
CA ALA A 29 15.55 9.61 -13.40
C ALA A 29 14.21 10.26 -13.03
N ASP A 30 14.23 11.05 -11.94
CA ASP A 30 13.07 11.80 -11.45
C ASP A 30 11.87 10.92 -11.13
N MET A 31 12.12 9.68 -10.65
CA MET A 31 11.07 8.78 -10.24
C MET A 31 10.42 9.28 -8.94
N ASP A 32 9.12 9.52 -8.98
CA ASP A 32 8.34 9.94 -7.83
C ASP A 32 7.56 8.73 -7.31
N ILE A 33 7.88 8.26 -6.11
CA ILE A 33 7.32 7.05 -5.53
C ILE A 33 6.54 7.38 -4.27
N LEU A 34 5.29 6.91 -4.21
CA LEU A 34 4.46 6.95 -3.03
C LEU A 34 4.17 5.51 -2.58
N TYR A 35 4.48 5.21 -1.34
CA TYR A 35 4.14 3.92 -0.76
C TYR A 35 2.83 4.05 0.00
N VAL A 36 1.87 3.19 -0.33
CA VAL A 36 0.56 3.14 0.34
C VAL A 36 0.50 1.84 1.15
N GLY A 37 0.27 1.96 2.43
CA GLY A 37 0.24 0.82 3.33
C GLY A 37 -0.72 1.00 4.49
N SER A 38 -0.64 0.09 5.44
CA SER A 38 -1.44 0.14 6.66
C SER A 38 -0.62 0.71 7.83
N ARG A 39 -1.22 0.74 9.01
CA ARG A 39 -0.53 1.14 10.24
C ARG A 39 0.36 0.04 10.84
N GLY A 40 0.57 -1.06 10.11
CA GLY A 40 1.42 -2.16 10.56
C GLY A 40 2.91 -1.86 10.43
N MET A 41 3.69 -2.91 10.18
CA MET A 41 5.16 -2.81 10.10
C MET A 41 5.64 -1.80 9.06
N GLU A 42 4.94 -1.70 7.94
CA GLU A 42 5.32 -0.80 6.84
C GLU A 42 5.27 0.67 7.25
N SER A 43 4.42 1.05 8.20
CA SER A 43 4.32 2.45 8.66
C SER A 43 5.62 2.95 9.31
N ARG A 44 6.46 2.04 9.77
CA ARG A 44 7.77 2.36 10.35
C ARG A 44 8.90 2.11 9.35
N ILE A 45 8.87 0.95 8.69
CA ILE A 45 9.96 0.49 7.82
C ILE A 45 10.08 1.38 6.59
N VAL A 46 8.97 1.75 5.96
CA VAL A 46 8.99 2.47 4.69
C VAL A 46 9.48 3.91 4.84
N PRO A 47 9.00 4.71 5.81
CA PRO A 47 9.55 6.06 6.00
C PRO A 47 11.04 6.04 6.37
N GLU A 48 11.49 5.07 7.16
CA GLU A 48 12.92 4.92 7.50
C GLU A 48 13.76 4.61 6.27
N ALA A 49 13.18 3.96 5.27
CA ALA A 49 13.87 3.68 4.00
C ALA A 49 13.90 4.89 3.06
N GLY A 50 13.28 6.00 3.43
CA GLY A 50 13.33 7.25 2.68
C GLY A 50 12.22 7.42 1.64
N TYR A 51 11.09 6.73 1.81
CA TYR A 51 9.95 6.86 0.90
C TYR A 51 8.79 7.61 1.54
N ASP A 52 8.09 8.40 0.74
CA ASP A 52 6.83 8.99 1.15
C ASP A 52 5.80 7.89 1.39
N PHE A 53 5.02 8.05 2.45
CA PHE A 53 4.13 6.99 2.92
C PHE A 53 2.77 7.55 3.31
N ILE A 54 1.71 6.90 2.82
CA ILE A 54 0.33 7.21 3.21
C ILE A 54 -0.33 5.92 3.69
N THR A 55 -1.11 6.01 4.77
CA THR A 55 -1.84 4.88 5.31
C THR A 55 -3.27 4.83 4.79
N ILE A 56 -3.76 3.62 4.59
CA ILE A 56 -5.19 3.36 4.42
C ILE A 56 -5.66 2.42 5.54
N ASP A 57 -6.93 2.48 5.88
CA ASP A 57 -7.48 1.69 6.97
C ASP A 57 -7.95 0.32 6.46
N VAL A 58 -7.18 -0.72 6.77
CA VAL A 58 -7.55 -2.12 6.47
C VAL A 58 -7.64 -2.95 7.75
N SER A 59 -7.74 -2.31 8.91
CA SER A 59 -7.66 -2.98 10.20
C SER A 59 -8.80 -3.97 10.47
N GLY A 60 -9.87 -3.92 9.71
CA GLY A 60 -10.96 -4.87 9.82
C GLY A 60 -10.82 -6.12 8.94
N ILE A 61 -9.78 -6.20 8.12
CA ILE A 61 -9.62 -7.26 7.12
C ILE A 61 -8.54 -8.24 7.59
N ASP A 62 -8.75 -8.89 8.71
CA ASP A 62 -7.91 -10.00 9.16
C ASP A 62 -8.77 -11.27 9.27
N ARG A 63 -8.12 -12.39 9.61
CA ARG A 63 -8.85 -13.67 9.72
C ARG A 63 -9.96 -13.64 10.75
N SER A 64 -9.74 -13.01 11.89
CA SER A 64 -10.75 -12.93 12.93
C SER A 64 -11.90 -12.03 12.51
N SER A 65 -11.61 -10.97 11.76
CA SER A 65 -12.63 -10.08 11.21
C SER A 65 -13.42 -10.74 10.08
N MET A 66 -12.81 -11.63 9.32
CA MET A 66 -13.53 -12.39 8.28
C MET A 66 -14.58 -13.33 8.89
N LEU A 67 -14.35 -13.82 10.11
CA LEU A 67 -15.34 -14.59 10.84
C LEU A 67 -16.50 -13.74 11.34
N LYS A 68 -16.32 -12.42 11.39
CA LYS A 68 -17.35 -11.43 11.71
C LYS A 68 -17.71 -10.69 10.42
N ALA A 69 -18.28 -11.40 9.49
CA ALA A 69 -18.47 -10.98 8.10
C ALA A 69 -19.06 -9.58 7.92
N GLY A 70 -19.95 -9.14 8.80
CA GLY A 70 -20.58 -7.83 8.69
C GLY A 70 -19.60 -6.67 8.87
N GLN A 71 -18.63 -6.80 9.79
CA GLN A 71 -17.67 -5.75 10.04
C GLN A 71 -16.62 -5.64 8.92
N SER A 72 -16.17 -6.77 8.40
CA SER A 72 -15.22 -6.79 7.29
C SER A 72 -15.79 -6.13 6.05
N LEU A 73 -17.06 -6.37 5.74
CA LEU A 73 -17.74 -5.80 4.59
C LEU A 73 -17.90 -4.29 4.69
N ILE A 74 -18.01 -3.74 5.92
CA ILE A 74 -18.14 -2.31 6.14
C ILE A 74 -16.80 -1.58 5.94
N LYS A 75 -15.70 -2.12 6.49
CA LYS A 75 -14.38 -1.49 6.41
C LYS A 75 -13.73 -1.61 5.04
N PHE A 76 -14.00 -2.67 4.32
CA PHE A 76 -13.41 -2.88 3.00
C PHE A 76 -13.83 -1.80 1.99
N PRO A 77 -15.11 -1.42 1.86
CA PRO A 77 -15.48 -0.29 0.98
C PRO A 77 -14.81 1.02 1.37
N TYR A 78 -14.63 1.29 2.67
CA TYR A 78 -13.92 2.49 3.12
C TYR A 78 -12.47 2.50 2.64
N SER A 79 -11.78 1.37 2.71
CA SER A 79 -10.40 1.24 2.20
C SER A 79 -10.33 1.50 0.69
N PHE A 80 -11.29 1.04 -0.07
CA PHE A 80 -11.37 1.31 -1.50
C PHE A 80 -11.54 2.80 -1.80
N PHE A 81 -12.38 3.49 -1.04
CA PHE A 81 -12.56 4.93 -1.23
C PHE A 81 -11.30 5.70 -0.88
N GLN A 82 -10.60 5.33 0.20
CA GLN A 82 -9.32 5.93 0.55
C GLN A 82 -8.28 5.72 -0.55
N ALA A 83 -8.17 4.49 -1.05
CA ALA A 83 -7.23 4.16 -2.12
C ALA A 83 -7.55 4.92 -3.40
N LYS A 84 -8.82 5.03 -3.75
CA LYS A 84 -9.27 5.77 -4.93
C LYS A 84 -8.88 7.25 -4.85
N ASP A 85 -9.08 7.88 -3.69
CA ASP A 85 -8.72 9.27 -3.49
C ASP A 85 -7.20 9.49 -3.60
N ILE A 86 -6.41 8.60 -3.01
CA ILE A 86 -4.95 8.66 -3.08
C ILE A 86 -4.47 8.53 -4.52
N ILE A 87 -5.01 7.57 -5.25
CA ILE A 87 -4.66 7.34 -6.66
C ILE A 87 -5.01 8.56 -7.50
N LYS A 88 -6.19 9.13 -7.30
CA LYS A 88 -6.63 10.32 -8.02
C LYS A 88 -5.72 11.51 -7.76
N ASP A 89 -5.37 11.75 -6.49
CA ASP A 89 -4.54 12.90 -6.11
C ASP A 89 -3.10 12.75 -6.57
N PHE A 90 -2.53 11.56 -6.42
CA PHE A 90 -1.14 11.30 -6.83
C PHE A 90 -1.01 11.15 -8.35
N ASN A 91 -2.04 10.64 -9.00
CA ASN A 91 -2.08 10.41 -10.44
C ASN A 91 -0.87 9.57 -10.92
N PRO A 92 -0.73 8.33 -10.47
CA PRO A 92 0.41 7.49 -10.82
C PRO A 92 0.36 7.02 -12.27
N ASP A 93 1.52 6.77 -12.84
CA ASP A 93 1.63 6.11 -14.15
C ASP A 93 1.39 4.61 -14.02
N PHE A 94 1.78 4.02 -12.89
CA PHE A 94 1.52 2.60 -12.63
C PHE A 94 1.51 2.33 -11.13
N ILE A 95 1.01 1.15 -10.76
CA ILE A 95 0.91 0.67 -9.39
C ILE A 95 1.51 -0.73 -9.32
N VAL A 96 2.33 -0.98 -8.28
CA VAL A 96 2.90 -2.30 -8.01
C VAL A 96 2.42 -2.77 -6.64
N GLY A 97 1.80 -3.94 -6.61
CA GLY A 97 1.37 -4.57 -5.36
C GLY A 97 2.13 -5.87 -5.13
N THR A 98 2.70 -6.04 -3.93
CA THR A 98 3.46 -7.23 -3.56
C THR A 98 2.68 -8.19 -2.69
N GLY A 99 1.48 -7.83 -2.25
CA GLY A 99 0.62 -8.68 -1.47
C GLY A 99 0.27 -8.10 -0.11
N GLY A 100 -0.51 -8.85 0.67
CA GLY A 100 -1.07 -8.41 1.93
C GLY A 100 -2.43 -7.77 1.74
N TYR A 101 -3.16 -7.60 2.84
CA TYR A 101 -4.53 -7.06 2.78
C TYR A 101 -4.58 -5.63 2.27
N VAL A 102 -3.54 -4.84 2.55
CA VAL A 102 -3.49 -3.44 2.15
C VAL A 102 -3.36 -3.28 0.63
N SER A 103 -2.70 -4.22 -0.06
CA SER A 103 -2.52 -4.14 -1.51
C SER A 103 -3.83 -4.28 -2.26
N PHE A 104 -4.75 -5.05 -1.73
CA PHE A 104 -5.99 -5.41 -2.42
C PHE A 104 -6.84 -4.20 -2.81
N PRO A 105 -7.17 -3.27 -1.89
CA PRO A 105 -7.93 -2.09 -2.28
C PRO A 105 -7.16 -1.12 -3.19
N VAL A 106 -5.84 -1.07 -3.10
CA VAL A 106 -5.04 -0.15 -3.91
C VAL A 106 -4.95 -0.62 -5.37
N VAL A 107 -4.78 -1.93 -5.58
CA VAL A 107 -4.61 -2.49 -6.93
C VAL A 107 -5.93 -2.63 -7.66
N LEU A 108 -7.01 -2.91 -6.95
CA LEU A 108 -8.33 -2.98 -7.56
C LEU A 108 -8.85 -1.61 -7.95
#